data_ecd8bd24981709d895059c23467400d0
#
_entry.id   ecd8bd24981709d895059c23467400d0
#
_cell.length_a   1.000
_cell.length_b   1.000
_cell.length_c   1.000
_cell.angle_alpha   90.00
_cell.angle_beta   90.00
_cell.angle_gamma   90.00
#
_symmetry.space_group_name_H-M   'P 1'
#
loop_
_entity.id
_entity.type
_entity.pdbx_description
1 polymer ?
#
loop_
_entity_poly.entity_id
_entity_poly.type
_entity_poly.pdbx_seq_one_letter_code
_entity_poly.pdbx_strand_id
1 'polypeptide(L)'
;MRSEEEIIFKPVKTPNQNWVKELDHRHMDSSLSSFRAPKNDKRVITLCKPFVVCSKKSYSIPITLPLGLAYLGGVLEKAGYKTKIIDATGGKRPLKITRSQDNLYNLQGLNSDQILDLIDSNTFIFGISLMFSQEWLFHRSLIEKIKKKYPKIIIVAGGEHSSAMPEYILKDCPSIDYVIRGEGEFSMLEFSYNLFNGKSVSNIPGISFIDRENKFVDNGLSKRIENIDKLPRPAWHLLKPENYFNEDFSIGLMGGSRNMPILGTRGCPFQ
;
A
#
# COMPACT_ATOMS: atom_id res chain seq x y z
N MET A 1 41.19 -28.34 15.90
CA MET A 1 41.21 -27.39 14.77
C MET A 1 40.31 -28.00 13.71
N ARG A 2 39.09 -27.49 13.56
CA ARG A 2 38.17 -27.85 12.47
C ARG A 2 38.36 -26.82 11.40
N SER A 3 38.65 -27.29 10.18
CA SER A 3 38.79 -26.46 9.00
C SER A 3 37.49 -25.74 8.69
N GLU A 4 37.52 -24.41 8.57
CA GLU A 4 36.42 -23.61 8.02
C GLU A 4 36.29 -23.98 6.54
N GLU A 5 35.26 -24.73 6.19
CA GLU A 5 34.87 -24.90 4.80
C GLU A 5 34.18 -23.61 4.35
N GLU A 6 34.86 -22.89 3.50
CA GLU A 6 34.32 -21.73 2.79
C GLU A 6 33.13 -22.18 1.93
N ILE A 7 31.91 -21.73 2.30
CA ILE A 7 30.73 -21.99 1.51
C ILE A 7 30.79 -21.02 0.28
N ILE A 8 31.34 -21.55 -0.80
CA ILE A 8 31.38 -20.84 -2.07
C ILE A 8 29.98 -20.93 -2.71
N PHE A 9 29.20 -19.87 -2.62
CA PHE A 9 27.95 -19.74 -3.40
C PHE A 9 28.30 -19.64 -4.88
N LYS A 10 28.12 -20.74 -5.62
CA LYS A 10 28.17 -20.69 -7.08
C LYS A 10 27.01 -19.83 -7.59
N PRO A 11 27.26 -18.83 -8.45
CA PRO A 11 26.17 -18.06 -9.03
C PRO A 11 25.22 -19.01 -9.76
N VAL A 12 23.95 -18.98 -9.39
CA VAL A 12 22.89 -19.71 -10.08
C VAL A 12 22.85 -19.15 -11.50
N LYS A 13 23.03 -19.99 -12.51
CA LYS A 13 22.87 -19.59 -13.92
C LYS A 13 21.55 -18.86 -14.06
N THR A 14 21.58 -17.66 -14.65
CA THR A 14 20.38 -16.88 -14.95
C THR A 14 19.36 -17.76 -15.62
N PRO A 15 18.17 -17.93 -15.06
CA PRO A 15 17.16 -18.79 -15.65
C PRO A 15 16.83 -18.29 -17.06
N ASN A 16 16.60 -19.22 -17.99
CA ASN A 16 16.25 -18.93 -19.37
C ASN A 16 15.03 -17.99 -19.40
N GLN A 17 15.07 -16.92 -20.17
CA GLN A 17 14.01 -15.87 -20.23
C GLN A 17 12.60 -16.43 -20.54
N ASN A 18 12.48 -17.67 -20.99
CA ASN A 18 11.20 -18.31 -21.27
C ASN A 18 10.34 -18.55 -20.01
N TRP A 19 10.95 -18.87 -18.86
CA TRP A 19 10.16 -19.07 -17.64
C TRP A 19 9.54 -17.76 -17.12
N VAL A 20 10.13 -16.61 -17.44
CA VAL A 20 9.54 -15.29 -17.11
C VAL A 20 8.26 -15.07 -17.90
N LYS A 21 8.20 -15.53 -19.17
CA LYS A 21 6.98 -15.47 -19.99
C LYS A 21 5.90 -16.44 -19.48
N GLU A 22 6.28 -17.65 -19.06
CA GLU A 22 5.35 -18.64 -18.49
C GLU A 22 4.74 -18.17 -17.16
N LEU A 23 5.49 -17.42 -16.35
CA LEU A 23 4.99 -16.85 -15.11
C LEU A 23 3.98 -15.70 -15.33
N ASP A 24 4.03 -15.01 -16.47
CA ASP A 24 3.06 -13.97 -16.83
C ASP A 24 1.66 -14.51 -17.20
N HIS A 25 1.55 -15.81 -17.46
CA HIS A 25 0.29 -16.48 -17.77
C HIS A 25 -0.36 -17.16 -16.56
N ARG A 26 0.11 -16.95 -15.35
CA ARG A 26 -0.58 -17.42 -14.15
C ARG A 26 -1.98 -16.82 -14.14
N HIS A 27 -2.97 -17.66 -14.37
CA HIS A 27 -4.37 -17.25 -14.42
C HIS A 27 -4.74 -16.59 -13.10
N MET A 28 -5.19 -15.34 -13.17
CA MET A 28 -5.95 -14.74 -12.08
C MET A 28 -7.06 -15.71 -11.70
N ASP A 29 -7.29 -15.90 -10.43
CA ASP A 29 -8.45 -16.62 -9.93
C ASP A 29 -9.69 -16.18 -10.71
N SER A 30 -10.54 -17.12 -11.09
CA SER A 30 -11.76 -16.83 -11.85
C SER A 30 -12.64 -15.78 -11.17
N SER A 31 -12.59 -15.69 -9.82
CA SER A 31 -13.22 -14.63 -9.03
C SER A 31 -12.69 -13.23 -9.34
N LEU A 32 -11.38 -13.09 -9.63
CA LEU A 32 -10.77 -11.81 -10.00
C LEU A 32 -11.11 -11.39 -11.44
N SER A 33 -11.31 -12.36 -12.32
CA SER A 33 -11.62 -12.08 -13.73
C SER A 33 -12.98 -11.39 -13.92
N SER A 34 -13.90 -11.49 -12.93
CA SER A 34 -15.22 -10.86 -12.96
C SER A 34 -15.20 -9.36 -12.57
N PHE A 35 -14.14 -8.88 -11.89
CA PHE A 35 -14.07 -7.49 -11.39
C PHE A 35 -13.27 -6.56 -12.32
N ARG A 36 -13.60 -6.55 -13.61
CA ARG A 36 -12.90 -5.73 -14.62
C ARG A 36 -13.31 -4.28 -14.57
N ALA A 37 -12.33 -3.41 -14.82
CA ALA A 37 -12.58 -1.99 -15.03
C ALA A 37 -13.52 -1.75 -16.22
N PRO A 38 -14.43 -0.74 -16.16
CA PRO A 38 -15.23 -0.36 -17.31
C PRO A 38 -14.35 0.07 -18.49
N LYS A 39 -14.76 -0.28 -19.71
CA LYS A 39 -14.01 0.08 -20.92
C LYS A 39 -13.92 1.61 -21.05
N ASN A 40 -12.74 2.10 -21.43
CA ASN A 40 -12.47 3.52 -21.66
C ASN A 40 -12.69 4.45 -20.43
N ASP A 41 -12.76 3.90 -19.22
CA ASP A 41 -12.87 4.72 -18.02
C ASP A 41 -11.60 5.55 -17.81
N LYS A 42 -11.77 6.84 -17.52
CA LYS A 42 -10.65 7.77 -17.29
C LYS A 42 -10.34 7.95 -15.81
N ARG A 43 -11.20 7.45 -14.91
CA ARG A 43 -11.01 7.56 -13.48
C ARG A 43 -9.76 6.79 -13.04
N VAL A 44 -9.07 7.34 -12.06
CA VAL A 44 -7.80 6.83 -11.54
C VAL A 44 -7.99 6.36 -10.10
N ILE A 45 -7.34 5.26 -9.75
CA ILE A 45 -7.16 4.82 -8.37
C ILE A 45 -5.76 5.25 -7.96
N THR A 46 -5.66 6.19 -7.03
CA THR A 46 -4.38 6.63 -6.47
C THR A 46 -4.15 5.96 -5.12
N LEU A 47 -3.08 5.21 -4.99
CA LEU A 47 -2.63 4.60 -3.73
C LEU A 47 -1.51 5.45 -3.13
N CYS A 48 -1.49 5.64 -1.83
CA CYS A 48 -0.52 6.49 -1.16
C CYS A 48 0.13 5.79 0.03
N LYS A 49 1.47 5.74 0.04
CA LYS A 49 2.27 5.59 1.24
C LYS A 49 2.65 6.99 1.71
N PRO A 50 2.11 7.47 2.84
CA PRO A 50 2.45 8.80 3.34
C PRO A 50 3.88 8.86 3.88
N PHE A 51 4.31 10.06 4.28
CA PHE A 51 5.60 10.26 4.95
C PHE A 51 5.66 9.48 6.27
N VAL A 52 6.86 9.10 6.67
CA VAL A 52 7.11 8.41 7.94
C VAL A 52 7.30 9.43 9.05
N VAL A 53 6.72 9.16 10.21
CA VAL A 53 6.85 9.99 11.41
C VAL A 53 7.61 9.23 12.50
N CYS A 54 8.66 9.81 13.00
CA CYS A 54 9.46 9.22 14.08
C CYS A 54 9.80 10.24 15.15
N SER A 55 10.00 9.75 16.36
CA SER A 55 10.56 10.58 17.41
C SER A 55 11.93 11.12 16.99
N LYS A 56 12.22 12.37 17.32
CA LYS A 56 13.53 12.99 17.10
C LYS A 56 14.68 12.19 17.74
N LYS A 57 14.36 11.38 18.76
CA LYS A 57 15.32 10.53 19.47
C LYS A 57 15.45 9.13 18.90
N SER A 58 14.72 8.78 17.82
CA SER A 58 14.81 7.47 17.20
C SER A 58 16.14 7.28 16.50
N TYR A 59 16.77 6.14 16.73
CA TYR A 59 18.07 5.77 16.16
C TYR A 59 18.01 5.48 14.66
N SER A 60 16.94 4.85 14.21
CA SER A 60 16.72 4.55 12.80
C SER A 60 15.25 4.43 12.48
N ILE A 61 14.90 4.69 11.24
CA ILE A 61 13.57 4.50 10.71
C ILE A 61 13.72 3.60 9.50
N PRO A 62 13.15 2.40 9.55
CA PRO A 62 13.18 1.53 8.39
C PRO A 62 12.31 2.14 7.28
N ILE A 63 12.96 2.51 6.18
CA ILE A 63 12.28 2.98 4.99
C ILE A 63 12.37 1.87 3.96
N THR A 64 11.23 1.24 3.70
CA THR A 64 11.11 0.12 2.76
C THR A 64 10.20 0.47 1.61
N LEU A 65 10.42 -0.18 0.48
CA LEU A 65 9.48 -0.21 -0.62
C LEU A 65 8.10 -0.67 -0.12
N PRO A 66 7.01 0.01 -0.52
CA PRO A 66 5.66 -0.34 -0.08
C PRO A 66 5.13 -1.58 -0.81
N LEU A 67 5.58 -2.76 -0.40
CA LEU A 67 5.24 -4.03 -1.03
C LEU A 67 3.72 -4.27 -1.10
N GLY A 68 2.98 -3.95 -0.03
CA GLY A 68 1.52 -4.08 -0.03
C GLY A 68 0.84 -3.22 -1.09
N LEU A 69 1.29 -1.96 -1.26
CA LEU A 69 0.75 -1.10 -2.32
C LEU A 69 1.16 -1.57 -3.72
N ALA A 70 2.36 -2.17 -3.86
CA ALA A 70 2.78 -2.76 -5.12
C ALA A 70 1.91 -3.97 -5.50
N TYR A 71 1.52 -4.83 -4.55
CA TYR A 71 0.56 -5.91 -4.79
C TYR A 71 -0.84 -5.38 -5.13
N LEU A 72 -1.35 -4.40 -4.39
CA LEU A 72 -2.63 -3.74 -4.71
C LEU A 72 -2.61 -3.16 -6.13
N GLY A 73 -1.54 -2.44 -6.48
CA GLY A 73 -1.34 -1.90 -7.82
C GLY A 73 -1.37 -2.98 -8.89
N GLY A 74 -0.67 -4.10 -8.66
CA GLY A 74 -0.64 -5.22 -9.59
C GLY A 74 -2.01 -5.86 -9.83
N VAL A 75 -2.80 -6.04 -8.77
CA VAL A 75 -4.17 -6.58 -8.87
C VAL A 75 -5.09 -5.62 -9.63
N LEU A 76 -5.05 -4.34 -9.31
CA LEU A 76 -5.88 -3.31 -9.94
C LEU A 76 -5.55 -3.14 -11.43
N GLU A 77 -4.27 -3.05 -11.80
CA GLU A 77 -3.84 -2.95 -13.20
C GLU A 77 -4.18 -4.20 -14.00
N LYS A 78 -4.00 -5.39 -13.42
CA LYS A 78 -4.39 -6.66 -14.07
C LYS A 78 -5.89 -6.71 -14.37
N ALA A 79 -6.71 -6.07 -13.55
CA ALA A 79 -8.15 -5.90 -13.76
C ALA A 79 -8.49 -4.76 -14.74
N GLY A 80 -7.49 -3.98 -15.20
CA GLY A 80 -7.66 -2.91 -16.19
C GLY A 80 -7.91 -1.53 -15.60
N TYR A 81 -7.78 -1.33 -14.27
CA TYR A 81 -7.89 -0.02 -13.65
C TYR A 81 -6.65 0.83 -13.90
N LYS A 82 -6.83 2.11 -14.15
CA LYS A 82 -5.74 3.09 -14.14
C LYS A 82 -5.31 3.32 -12.71
N THR A 83 -4.09 2.91 -12.39
CA THR A 83 -3.56 2.95 -11.03
C THR A 83 -2.32 3.84 -10.97
N LYS A 84 -2.18 4.60 -9.90
CA LYS A 84 -1.02 5.42 -9.57
C LYS A 84 -0.61 5.17 -8.13
N ILE A 85 0.69 5.14 -7.86
CA ILE A 85 1.20 5.05 -6.49
C ILE A 85 1.99 6.32 -6.17
N ILE A 86 1.59 6.99 -5.10
CA ILE A 86 2.34 8.07 -4.46
C ILE A 86 3.10 7.47 -3.28
N ASP A 87 4.41 7.33 -3.43
CA ASP A 87 5.28 6.90 -2.35
C ASP A 87 6.03 8.12 -1.80
N ALA A 88 5.57 8.65 -0.67
CA ALA A 88 6.15 9.85 -0.08
C ALA A 88 7.61 9.63 0.36
N THR A 89 8.02 8.38 0.57
CA THR A 89 9.40 8.02 0.91
C THR A 89 10.22 7.50 -0.28
N GLY A 90 9.62 7.44 -1.47
CA GLY A 90 10.24 7.00 -2.71
C GLY A 90 11.08 8.05 -3.45
N GLY A 91 11.38 9.19 -2.81
CA GLY A 91 12.20 10.25 -3.38
C GLY A 91 13.68 9.87 -3.46
N LYS A 92 14.47 10.71 -4.18
CA LYS A 92 15.94 10.60 -4.18
C LYS A 92 16.49 10.79 -2.77
N ARG A 93 17.58 10.09 -2.46
CA ARG A 93 18.27 10.15 -1.17
C ARG A 93 19.28 11.31 -1.11
N PRO A 94 19.56 11.87 0.07
CA PRO A 94 18.86 11.64 1.34
C PRO A 94 17.45 12.21 1.30
N LEU A 95 16.49 11.54 1.99
CA LEU A 95 15.12 12.03 2.07
C LEU A 95 15.06 13.34 2.85
N LYS A 96 14.19 14.25 2.40
CA LYS A 96 13.92 15.48 3.13
C LYS A 96 13.30 15.15 4.49
N ILE A 97 13.86 15.72 5.54
CA ILE A 97 13.32 15.65 6.90
C ILE A 97 12.71 17.02 7.23
N THR A 98 11.44 17.01 7.60
CA THR A 98 10.72 18.18 8.12
C THR A 98 10.43 17.93 9.59
N ARG A 99 10.53 18.93 10.43
CA ARG A 99 10.21 18.82 11.86
C ARG A 99 8.75 19.16 12.12
N SER A 100 8.15 18.48 13.10
CA SER A 100 6.84 18.84 13.62
C SER A 100 6.88 20.24 14.28
N GLN A 101 5.72 20.89 14.42
CA GLN A 101 5.63 22.21 15.01
C GLN A 101 6.15 22.26 16.46
N ASP A 102 5.91 21.20 17.24
CA ASP A 102 6.40 21.03 18.61
C ASP A 102 7.88 20.60 18.68
N ASN A 103 8.52 20.38 17.52
CA ASN A 103 9.92 19.94 17.39
C ASN A 103 10.24 18.59 18.08
N LEU A 104 9.21 17.75 18.34
CA LEU A 104 9.35 16.43 18.96
C LEU A 104 9.54 15.31 17.93
N TYR A 105 9.03 15.51 16.70
CA TYR A 105 9.02 14.50 15.64
C TYR A 105 9.75 14.96 14.39
N ASN A 106 10.32 14.00 13.70
CA ASN A 106 10.81 14.13 12.33
C ASN A 106 9.81 13.51 11.36
N LEU A 107 9.43 14.25 10.34
CA LEU A 107 8.61 13.80 9.23
C LEU A 107 9.55 13.58 8.04
N GLN A 108 9.63 12.34 7.54
CA GLN A 108 10.59 11.96 6.53
C GLN A 108 9.89 11.58 5.22
N GLY A 109 10.24 12.27 4.16
CA GLY A 109 9.66 12.12 2.84
C GLY A 109 9.00 13.39 2.32
N LEU A 110 8.04 13.23 1.40
CA LEU A 110 7.23 14.34 0.87
C LEU A 110 6.32 14.90 1.97
N ASN A 111 6.21 16.21 2.05
CA ASN A 111 5.24 16.85 2.95
C ASN A 111 3.81 16.76 2.38
N SER A 112 2.82 17.20 3.17
CA SER A 112 1.42 17.15 2.77
C SER A 112 1.13 17.88 1.45
N ASP A 113 1.69 19.06 1.25
CA ASP A 113 1.42 19.87 0.06
C ASP A 113 2.01 19.21 -1.20
N GLN A 114 3.21 18.63 -1.09
CA GLN A 114 3.83 17.88 -2.17
C GLN A 114 3.03 16.60 -2.52
N ILE A 115 2.46 15.93 -1.52
CA ILE A 115 1.56 14.78 -1.78
C ILE A 115 0.30 15.24 -2.50
N LEU A 116 -0.32 16.34 -2.05
CA LEU A 116 -1.50 16.94 -2.67
C LEU A 116 -1.28 17.30 -4.15
N ASP A 117 -0.10 17.80 -4.50
CA ASP A 117 0.23 18.19 -5.89
C ASP A 117 0.48 16.98 -6.80
N LEU A 118 0.76 15.81 -6.23
CA LEU A 118 0.93 14.56 -6.98
C LEU A 118 -0.39 13.83 -7.24
N ILE A 119 -1.49 14.21 -6.59
CA ILE A 119 -2.80 13.58 -6.80
C ILE A 119 -3.29 13.91 -8.21
N ASP A 120 -3.62 12.87 -8.97
CA ASP A 120 -4.15 13.02 -10.33
C ASP A 120 -5.53 13.65 -10.29
N SER A 121 -5.81 14.58 -11.21
CA SER A 121 -7.12 15.27 -11.29
C SER A 121 -8.29 14.32 -11.58
N ASN A 122 -8.03 13.16 -12.17
CA ASN A 122 -9.03 12.11 -12.41
C ASN A 122 -9.11 11.09 -11.27
N THR A 123 -8.42 11.32 -10.14
CA THR A 123 -8.49 10.41 -9.01
C THR A 123 -9.92 10.31 -8.49
N PHE A 124 -10.47 9.10 -8.54
CA PHE A 124 -11.79 8.77 -8.04
C PHE A 124 -11.74 8.10 -6.68
N ILE A 125 -10.77 7.18 -6.50
CA ILE A 125 -10.48 6.52 -5.23
C ILE A 125 -9.06 6.88 -4.80
N PHE A 126 -8.91 7.30 -3.56
CA PHE A 126 -7.61 7.56 -2.93
C PHE A 126 -7.43 6.58 -1.77
N GLY A 127 -6.58 5.57 -1.99
CA GLY A 127 -6.19 4.59 -0.97
C GLY A 127 -4.98 5.07 -0.20
N ILE A 128 -5.06 5.13 1.13
CA ILE A 128 -3.94 5.51 2.00
C ILE A 128 -3.53 4.38 2.92
N SER A 129 -2.23 4.10 2.99
CA SER A 129 -1.65 3.07 3.85
C SER A 129 -1.29 3.65 5.22
N LEU A 130 -2.03 3.26 6.25
CA LEU A 130 -1.83 3.65 7.66
C LEU A 130 -1.28 2.45 8.42
N MET A 131 0.04 2.43 8.62
CA MET A 131 0.73 1.28 9.22
C MET A 131 0.88 1.40 10.74
N PHE A 132 1.22 2.58 11.24
CA PHE A 132 1.62 2.77 12.63
C PHE A 132 0.73 3.80 13.33
N SER A 133 0.23 3.43 14.52
CA SER A 133 -0.65 4.29 15.32
C SER A 133 0.01 5.60 15.75
N GLN A 134 1.32 5.60 15.96
CA GLN A 134 2.10 6.80 16.32
C GLN A 134 2.10 7.89 15.24
N GLU A 135 1.81 7.54 13.99
CA GLU A 135 1.78 8.46 12.86
C GLU A 135 0.38 9.07 12.64
N TRP A 136 -0.63 8.56 13.35
CA TRP A 136 -2.03 8.83 13.08
C TRP A 136 -2.38 10.32 13.03
N LEU A 137 -1.99 11.11 14.02
CA LEU A 137 -2.34 12.54 14.09
C LEU A 137 -1.83 13.32 12.87
N PHE A 138 -0.67 12.95 12.35
CA PHE A 138 -0.07 13.59 11.18
C PHE A 138 -0.77 13.15 9.90
N HIS A 139 -1.07 11.85 9.79
CA HIS A 139 -1.76 11.32 8.62
C HIS A 139 -3.23 11.75 8.58
N ARG A 140 -3.89 11.88 9.74
CA ARG A 140 -5.23 12.48 9.83
C ARG A 140 -5.24 13.89 9.24
N SER A 141 -4.31 14.75 9.64
CA SER A 141 -4.20 16.10 9.09
C SER A 141 -3.97 16.12 7.57
N LEU A 142 -3.17 15.18 7.03
CA LEU A 142 -2.99 15.00 5.59
C LEU A 142 -4.31 14.62 4.92
N ILE A 143 -5.06 13.65 5.46
CA ILE A 143 -6.33 13.16 4.91
C ILE A 143 -7.37 14.28 4.89
N GLU A 144 -7.48 15.07 5.95
CA GLU A 144 -8.37 16.24 6.03
C GLU A 144 -8.04 17.28 4.95
N LYS A 145 -6.75 17.55 4.71
CA LYS A 145 -6.30 18.44 3.63
C LYS A 145 -6.65 17.89 2.25
N ILE A 146 -6.49 16.57 2.03
CA ILE A 146 -6.86 15.92 0.77
C ILE A 146 -8.36 16.07 0.53
N LYS A 147 -9.19 15.74 1.51
CA LYS A 147 -10.65 15.83 1.38
C LYS A 147 -11.12 17.27 1.16
N LYS A 148 -10.48 18.23 1.82
CA LYS A 148 -10.76 19.66 1.62
C LYS A 148 -10.43 20.13 0.19
N LYS A 149 -9.29 19.74 -0.37
CA LYS A 149 -8.87 20.11 -1.75
C LYS A 149 -9.66 19.34 -2.81
N TYR A 150 -10.02 18.09 -2.52
CA TYR A 150 -10.68 17.16 -3.45
C TYR A 150 -11.93 16.53 -2.80
N PRO A 151 -13.02 17.26 -2.60
CA PRO A 151 -14.17 16.80 -1.80
C PRO A 151 -14.92 15.61 -2.41
N LYS A 152 -14.78 15.36 -3.70
CA LYS A 152 -15.44 14.26 -4.41
C LYS A 152 -14.65 12.95 -4.43
N ILE A 153 -13.39 12.98 -4.02
CA ILE A 153 -12.56 11.76 -3.95
C ILE A 153 -13.08 10.86 -2.81
N ILE A 154 -13.19 9.57 -3.09
CA ILE A 154 -13.49 8.56 -2.09
C ILE A 154 -12.17 8.15 -1.44
N ILE A 155 -12.04 8.39 -0.12
CA ILE A 155 -10.84 8.07 0.65
C ILE A 155 -11.02 6.74 1.36
N VAL A 156 -10.09 5.82 1.11
CA VAL A 156 -10.05 4.48 1.67
C VAL A 156 -8.77 4.30 2.47
N ALA A 157 -8.88 4.02 3.75
CA ALA A 157 -7.73 3.70 4.59
C ALA A 157 -7.51 2.18 4.66
N GLY A 158 -6.25 1.77 4.64
CA GLY A 158 -5.81 0.39 4.83
C GLY A 158 -4.50 0.34 5.61
N GLY A 159 -4.03 -0.87 5.91
CA GLY A 159 -2.82 -1.13 6.70
C GLY A 159 -3.13 -1.53 8.14
N GLU A 160 -2.09 -1.81 8.91
CA GLU A 160 -2.22 -2.44 10.25
C GLU A 160 -2.98 -1.56 11.25
N HIS A 161 -2.69 -0.26 11.30
CA HIS A 161 -3.41 0.66 12.18
C HIS A 161 -4.90 0.72 11.84
N SER A 162 -5.24 0.82 10.55
CA SER A 162 -6.62 0.83 10.08
C SER A 162 -7.35 -0.46 10.39
N SER A 163 -6.67 -1.60 10.22
CA SER A 163 -7.23 -2.93 10.50
C SER A 163 -7.50 -3.14 11.99
N ALA A 164 -6.63 -2.62 12.85
CA ALA A 164 -6.74 -2.77 14.30
C ALA A 164 -7.80 -1.83 14.92
N MET A 165 -7.95 -0.61 14.38
CA MET A 165 -8.78 0.43 15.00
C MET A 165 -9.75 1.11 14.01
N PRO A 166 -10.55 0.35 13.23
CA PRO A 166 -11.36 0.92 12.15
C PRO A 166 -12.42 1.91 12.64
N GLU A 167 -13.11 1.58 13.73
CA GLU A 167 -14.14 2.46 14.31
C GLU A 167 -13.55 3.77 14.81
N TYR A 168 -12.41 3.69 15.50
CA TYR A 168 -11.73 4.88 16.03
C TYR A 168 -11.35 5.84 14.91
N ILE A 169 -10.65 5.37 13.87
CA ILE A 169 -10.19 6.26 12.79
C ILE A 169 -11.33 6.83 11.95
N LEU A 170 -12.42 6.07 11.73
CA LEU A 170 -13.59 6.57 11.02
C LEU A 170 -14.35 7.65 11.79
N LYS A 171 -14.43 7.51 13.13
CA LYS A 171 -15.06 8.53 13.99
C LYS A 171 -14.17 9.75 14.21
N ASP A 172 -12.85 9.54 14.38
CA ASP A 172 -11.88 10.60 14.63
C ASP A 172 -11.54 11.42 13.36
N CYS A 173 -11.67 10.80 12.17
CA CYS A 173 -11.46 11.44 10.88
C CYS A 173 -12.62 11.17 9.89
N PRO A 174 -13.72 11.92 9.96
CA PRO A 174 -14.86 11.74 9.03
C PRO A 174 -14.53 12.01 7.54
N SER A 175 -13.32 12.45 7.25
CA SER A 175 -12.80 12.56 5.88
C SER A 175 -12.46 11.22 5.25
N ILE A 176 -12.36 10.14 6.03
CA ILE A 176 -12.21 8.77 5.54
C ILE A 176 -13.61 8.21 5.28
N ASP A 177 -13.85 7.77 4.06
CA ASP A 177 -15.13 7.21 3.67
C ASP A 177 -15.24 5.71 4.04
N TYR A 178 -14.12 4.97 3.89
CA TYR A 178 -14.07 3.52 4.13
C TYR A 178 -12.73 3.08 4.69
N VAL A 179 -12.75 1.95 5.40
CA VAL A 179 -11.55 1.22 5.84
C VAL A 179 -11.57 -0.17 5.21
N ILE A 180 -10.42 -0.62 4.70
CA ILE A 180 -10.20 -2.00 4.29
C ILE A 180 -9.31 -2.67 5.34
N ARG A 181 -9.79 -3.78 5.92
CA ARG A 181 -9.16 -4.52 7.01
C ARG A 181 -8.58 -5.86 6.53
N GLY A 182 -7.38 -6.17 6.96
CA GLY A 182 -6.69 -7.41 6.58
C GLY A 182 -6.04 -7.34 5.20
N GLU A 183 -6.04 -8.45 4.45
CA GLU A 183 -5.45 -8.54 3.12
C GLU A 183 -6.31 -7.80 2.09
N GLY A 184 -5.81 -6.66 1.60
CA GLY A 184 -6.61 -5.69 0.87
C GLY A 184 -6.83 -5.99 -0.60
N GLU A 185 -6.12 -6.94 -1.20
CA GLU A 185 -6.06 -7.10 -2.65
C GLU A 185 -7.43 -7.40 -3.28
N PHE A 186 -8.17 -8.36 -2.73
CA PHE A 186 -9.47 -8.72 -3.26
C PHE A 186 -10.57 -7.76 -2.83
N SER A 187 -10.56 -7.34 -1.56
CA SER A 187 -11.55 -6.37 -1.07
C SER A 187 -11.43 -5.03 -1.79
N MET A 188 -10.21 -4.55 -2.07
CA MET A 188 -10.01 -3.32 -2.85
C MET A 188 -10.44 -3.47 -4.30
N LEU A 189 -10.23 -4.63 -4.90
CA LEU A 189 -10.65 -4.89 -6.28
C LEU A 189 -12.17 -4.92 -6.39
N GLU A 190 -12.87 -5.67 -5.52
CA GLU A 190 -14.33 -5.74 -5.48
C GLU A 190 -14.94 -4.38 -5.14
N PHE A 191 -14.37 -3.67 -4.18
CA PHE A 191 -14.74 -2.32 -3.82
C PHE A 191 -14.64 -1.36 -5.02
N SER A 192 -13.51 -1.39 -5.72
CA SER A 192 -13.31 -0.58 -6.92
C SER A 192 -14.33 -0.91 -8.00
N TYR A 193 -14.55 -2.20 -8.26
CA TYR A 193 -15.54 -2.65 -9.24
C TYR A 193 -16.94 -2.14 -8.91
N ASN A 194 -17.38 -2.28 -7.66
CA ASN A 194 -18.70 -1.85 -7.25
C ASN A 194 -18.86 -0.33 -7.39
N LEU A 195 -17.91 0.47 -6.92
CA LEU A 195 -17.97 1.92 -7.03
C LEU A 195 -17.93 2.41 -8.49
N PHE A 196 -17.07 1.82 -9.33
CA PHE A 196 -16.97 2.20 -10.73
C PHE A 196 -18.24 1.85 -11.51
N ASN A 197 -19.03 0.90 -11.05
CA ASN A 197 -20.29 0.50 -11.66
C ASN A 197 -21.53 0.99 -10.90
N GLY A 198 -21.38 1.89 -9.93
CA GLY A 198 -22.50 2.45 -9.13
C GLY A 198 -23.20 1.42 -8.26
N LYS A 199 -22.52 0.33 -7.89
CA LYS A 199 -23.06 -0.73 -7.02
C LYS A 199 -22.75 -0.46 -5.57
N SER A 200 -23.51 -1.08 -4.66
CA SER A 200 -23.25 -1.01 -3.22
C SER A 200 -21.94 -1.69 -2.84
N VAL A 201 -21.26 -1.10 -1.86
CA VAL A 201 -20.03 -1.64 -1.25
C VAL A 201 -20.27 -2.13 0.18
N SER A 202 -21.50 -2.02 0.70
CA SER A 202 -21.82 -2.24 2.11
C SER A 202 -21.61 -3.66 2.61
N ASN A 203 -21.59 -4.66 1.71
CA ASN A 203 -21.51 -6.09 2.09
C ASN A 203 -20.17 -6.73 1.69
N ILE A 204 -19.18 -5.94 1.28
CA ILE A 204 -17.88 -6.47 0.87
C ILE A 204 -17.11 -6.89 2.14
N PRO A 205 -16.59 -8.12 2.23
CA PRO A 205 -15.76 -8.56 3.34
C PRO A 205 -14.52 -7.66 3.50
N GLY A 206 -14.19 -7.32 4.74
CA GLY A 206 -13.07 -6.44 5.06
C GLY A 206 -13.38 -4.96 4.98
N ILE A 207 -14.56 -4.54 4.57
CA ILE A 207 -14.93 -3.12 4.52
C ILE A 207 -15.60 -2.71 5.83
N SER A 208 -15.13 -1.57 6.38
CA SER A 208 -15.79 -0.90 7.51
C SER A 208 -16.05 0.56 7.12
N PHE A 209 -17.15 1.11 7.62
CA PHE A 209 -17.59 2.49 7.32
C PHE A 209 -18.57 3.01 8.37
N ILE A 210 -18.87 4.30 8.34
CA ILE A 210 -19.99 4.89 9.09
C ILE A 210 -21.16 5.05 8.12
N ASP A 211 -22.32 4.50 8.48
CA ASP A 211 -23.51 4.58 7.64
C ASP A 211 -24.24 5.94 7.74
N ARG A 212 -25.34 6.09 7.00
CA ARG A 212 -26.14 7.31 6.99
C ARG A 212 -26.84 7.62 8.32
N GLU A 213 -26.98 6.63 9.17
CA GLU A 213 -27.55 6.77 10.53
C GLU A 213 -26.46 7.03 11.57
N ASN A 214 -25.23 7.32 11.11
CA ASN A 214 -24.04 7.51 11.95
C ASN A 214 -23.65 6.29 12.80
N LYS A 215 -23.98 5.09 12.33
CA LYS A 215 -23.60 3.83 12.97
C LYS A 215 -22.34 3.27 12.29
N PHE A 216 -21.46 2.73 13.11
CA PHE A 216 -20.33 1.96 12.63
C PHE A 216 -20.78 0.61 12.08
N VAL A 217 -20.41 0.32 10.84
CA VAL A 217 -20.64 -0.95 10.16
C VAL A 217 -19.29 -1.61 9.91
N ASP A 218 -19.17 -2.87 10.30
CA ASP A 218 -17.96 -3.67 10.15
C ASP A 218 -18.26 -5.04 9.54
N ASN A 219 -17.74 -5.29 8.36
CA ASN A 219 -17.88 -6.59 7.68
C ASN A 219 -16.75 -7.57 8.04
N GLY A 220 -16.04 -7.33 9.15
CA GLY A 220 -14.97 -8.18 9.63
C GLY A 220 -13.65 -7.97 8.87
N LEU A 221 -12.83 -9.01 8.84
CA LEU A 221 -11.58 -9.01 8.07
C LEU A 221 -11.81 -9.48 6.64
N SER A 222 -10.99 -9.00 5.71
CA SER A 222 -10.90 -9.56 4.37
C SER A 222 -10.59 -11.06 4.43
N LYS A 223 -11.09 -11.83 3.46
CA LYS A 223 -10.72 -13.23 3.32
C LYS A 223 -9.22 -13.35 3.06
N ARG A 224 -8.57 -14.28 3.77
CA ARG A 224 -7.15 -14.60 3.52
C ARG A 224 -6.96 -15.13 2.11
N ILE A 225 -5.85 -14.78 1.52
CA ILE A 225 -5.43 -15.30 0.22
C ILE A 225 -4.71 -16.62 0.46
N GLU A 226 -5.41 -17.73 0.29
CA GLU A 226 -4.89 -19.07 0.53
C GLU A 226 -3.69 -19.42 -0.37
N ASN A 227 -3.70 -18.92 -1.60
CA ASN A 227 -2.63 -19.15 -2.55
C ASN A 227 -2.10 -17.83 -3.11
N ILE A 228 -0.98 -17.37 -2.57
CA ILE A 228 -0.33 -16.12 -2.99
C ILE A 228 0.22 -16.18 -4.42
N ASP A 229 0.45 -17.37 -4.97
CA ASP A 229 0.88 -17.56 -6.35
C ASP A 229 -0.20 -17.17 -7.39
N LYS A 230 -1.45 -17.07 -6.95
CA LYS A 230 -2.56 -16.57 -7.77
C LYS A 230 -2.59 -15.05 -7.88
N LEU A 231 -1.85 -14.34 -7.02
CA LEU A 231 -1.74 -12.90 -7.12
C LEU A 231 -0.90 -12.49 -8.33
N PRO A 232 -1.27 -11.42 -9.03
CA PRO A 232 -0.38 -10.77 -9.98
C PRO A 232 0.93 -10.35 -9.32
N ARG A 233 1.98 -10.21 -10.12
CA ARG A 233 3.24 -9.65 -9.62
C ARG A 233 3.02 -8.25 -9.06
N PRO A 234 3.78 -7.85 -8.01
CA PRO A 234 3.76 -6.47 -7.53
C PRO A 234 4.09 -5.49 -8.65
N ALA A 235 3.33 -4.40 -8.74
CA ALA A 235 3.48 -3.37 -9.78
C ALA A 235 4.68 -2.44 -9.45
N TRP A 236 5.89 -2.99 -9.45
CA TRP A 236 7.11 -2.24 -9.15
C TRP A 236 7.35 -1.06 -10.08
N HIS A 237 6.86 -1.12 -11.31
CA HIS A 237 6.95 -0.05 -12.30
C HIS A 237 6.13 1.20 -11.92
N LEU A 238 5.16 1.09 -11.01
CA LEU A 238 4.45 2.24 -10.43
C LEU A 238 5.24 2.96 -9.33
N LEU A 239 6.37 2.38 -8.92
CA LEU A 239 7.29 2.89 -7.91
C LEU A 239 8.62 3.27 -8.56
N LYS A 240 9.54 3.78 -7.76
CA LYS A 240 10.92 4.05 -8.16
C LYS A 240 11.89 3.24 -7.30
N PRO A 241 11.98 1.91 -7.49
CA PRO A 241 12.82 1.04 -6.66
C PRO A 241 14.28 1.49 -6.62
N GLU A 242 14.78 2.04 -7.72
CA GLU A 242 16.16 2.55 -7.83
C GLU A 242 16.50 3.63 -6.81
N ASN A 243 15.52 4.38 -6.31
CA ASN A 243 15.73 5.36 -5.25
C ASN A 243 15.96 4.73 -3.87
N TYR A 244 15.71 3.43 -3.73
CA TYR A 244 15.95 2.66 -2.52
C TYR A 244 17.26 1.85 -2.57
N PHE A 245 17.91 1.82 -3.73
CA PHE A 245 19.18 1.14 -3.89
C PHE A 245 20.33 2.04 -3.43
N ASN A 246 21.44 1.41 -3.05
CA ASN A 246 22.70 2.07 -2.64
C ASN A 246 22.62 2.92 -1.36
N GLU A 247 21.60 2.69 -0.53
CA GLU A 247 21.49 3.34 0.78
C GLU A 247 21.78 2.31 1.87
N ASP A 248 22.47 2.74 2.93
CA ASP A 248 22.75 1.92 4.12
C ASP A 248 21.51 1.57 4.94
N PHE A 249 20.33 1.86 4.40
CA PHE A 249 19.02 1.61 5.02
C PHE A 249 18.36 0.31 4.60
N SER A 250 19.09 -0.62 3.98
CA SER A 250 18.54 -1.94 3.73
C SER A 250 18.24 -2.61 5.08
N ILE A 251 17.00 -3.02 5.26
CA ILE A 251 16.60 -3.81 6.42
C ILE A 251 17.34 -5.14 6.34
N GLY A 252 18.32 -5.31 7.21
CA GLY A 252 19.04 -6.57 7.40
C GLY A 252 20.54 -6.47 7.18
N LEU A 253 21.24 -7.41 7.78
CA LEU A 253 22.71 -7.58 7.77
C LEU A 253 23.27 -8.02 6.40
N MET A 254 22.48 -8.00 5.34
CA MET A 254 22.93 -8.41 4.02
C MET A 254 23.55 -7.22 3.30
N GLY A 255 24.86 -7.18 3.24
CA GLY A 255 25.63 -6.26 2.41
C GLY A 255 25.26 -6.42 0.95
N GLY A 256 24.46 -5.52 0.43
CA GLY A 256 24.07 -5.46 -0.98
C GLY A 256 23.49 -4.10 -1.33
N SER A 257 23.91 -3.55 -2.45
CA SER A 257 23.47 -2.23 -2.89
C SER A 257 22.06 -2.21 -3.51
N ARG A 258 21.45 -3.38 -3.75
CA ARG A 258 20.16 -3.51 -4.41
C ARG A 258 19.32 -4.59 -3.73
N ASN A 259 18.38 -4.16 -2.90
CA ASN A 259 17.49 -5.05 -2.16
C ASN A 259 16.04 -4.81 -2.55
N MET A 260 15.28 -5.88 -2.79
CA MET A 260 13.85 -5.84 -3.09
C MET A 260 13.11 -6.70 -2.07
N PRO A 261 12.04 -6.19 -1.45
CA PRO A 261 11.23 -6.99 -0.56
C PRO A 261 10.43 -8.04 -1.34
N ILE A 262 10.40 -9.25 -0.83
CA ILE A 262 9.57 -10.35 -1.33
C ILE A 262 8.82 -10.99 -0.18
N LEU A 263 7.66 -11.57 -0.47
CA LEU A 263 6.90 -12.39 0.48
C LEU A 263 7.03 -13.85 0.09
N GLY A 264 7.64 -14.65 0.95
CA GLY A 264 7.66 -16.10 0.82
C GLY A 264 6.39 -16.76 1.38
N THR A 265 5.81 -16.16 2.42
CA THR A 265 4.59 -16.63 3.08
C THR A 265 3.79 -15.44 3.63
N ARG A 266 2.50 -15.64 3.91
CA ARG A 266 1.65 -14.68 4.62
C ARG A 266 0.98 -15.33 5.83
N GLY A 267 0.71 -14.52 6.86
CA GLY A 267 0.09 -14.94 8.09
C GLY A 267 1.06 -15.47 9.14
N CYS A 268 0.51 -15.87 10.26
CA CYS A 268 1.23 -16.46 11.39
C CYS A 268 0.70 -17.88 11.65
N PRO A 269 1.55 -18.89 11.83
CA PRO A 269 1.09 -20.24 12.16
C PRO A 269 0.53 -20.36 13.58
N PHE A 270 0.84 -19.41 14.44
CA PHE A 270 0.33 -19.34 15.80
C PHE A 270 -0.92 -18.46 15.82
N GLN A 271 -2.08 -19.10 16.01
CA GLN A 271 -3.38 -18.43 16.17
C GLN A 271 -3.81 -18.53 17.64
#